data_ec66885ad83e08a70b4d532b5304cb93
#
_entry.id   ec66885ad83e08a70b4d532b5304cb93
#
_cell.length_a   1.000
_cell.length_b   1.000
_cell.length_c   1.000
_cell.angle_alpha   90.00
_cell.angle_beta   90.00
_cell.angle_gamma   90.00
#
_symmetry.space_group_name_H-M   'P 1'
#
loop_
_entity.id
_entity.type
_entity.pdbx_description
1 polymer ?
#
loop_
_entity_poly.entity_id
_entity_poly.type
_entity_poly.pdbx_seq_one_letter_code
_entity_poly.pdbx_strand_id
1 'polypeptide(L)'
;MLEKMPTEYKGELQTKTEYTATTPRKWTAKELDWVKMMLANGYNANDIAYSIDRSLTSVKIKIKKLSKQNNTYNAKHVIEKYEINEAFLQEIKPTSVLDLYTGEKCFYKEYNATTNDINESIAADYHKDAFKLICELYAKDCSYDLIDLDPYGSAYDCYDLAIKMAKKGLCITLGELGHKRWKRLDFVSRYYGINNIADFTILNLIKHIQQIGLRNKKRLNVYKFKEWQNIGRVWFKIEPIKILESQVKKDAVEPATLFDL
;
A
#
# COMPACT_ATOMS: atom_id res chain seq x y z
N MET A 1 -19.23 -30.19 -30.06
CA MET A 1 -19.15 -29.74 -28.63
C MET A 1 -19.39 -28.23 -28.45
N LEU A 2 -20.11 -27.59 -29.40
CA LEU A 2 -20.47 -26.14 -29.36
C LEU A 2 -21.96 -25.92 -28.97
N GLU A 3 -22.67 -26.98 -28.55
CA GLU A 3 -24.15 -26.96 -28.33
C GLU A 3 -24.61 -26.44 -26.97
N LYS A 4 -23.69 -26.02 -26.09
CA LYS A 4 -24.06 -25.57 -24.71
C LYS A 4 -23.87 -24.07 -24.47
N MET A 5 -23.93 -23.24 -25.52
CA MET A 5 -24.06 -21.81 -25.27
C MET A 5 -25.47 -21.47 -24.79
N PRO A 6 -25.65 -20.74 -23.68
CA PRO A 6 -26.96 -20.21 -23.31
C PRO A 6 -27.51 -19.36 -24.46
N THR A 7 -28.79 -19.59 -24.79
CA THR A 7 -29.50 -18.94 -25.92
C THR A 7 -29.47 -17.40 -25.86
N GLU A 8 -29.34 -16.86 -24.67
CA GLU A 8 -29.19 -15.40 -24.39
C GLU A 8 -27.97 -14.76 -25.02
N TYR A 9 -26.88 -15.52 -25.23
CA TYR A 9 -25.65 -15.00 -25.83
C TYR A 9 -25.63 -15.09 -27.37
N LYS A 10 -26.45 -15.96 -27.96
CA LYS A 10 -26.51 -16.11 -29.43
C LYS A 10 -27.17 -14.91 -30.13
N GLY A 11 -28.04 -14.18 -29.44
CA GLY A 11 -28.76 -13.03 -30.00
C GLY A 11 -27.97 -11.72 -30.04
N GLU A 12 -27.02 -11.51 -29.13
CA GLU A 12 -26.23 -10.27 -29.07
C GLU A 12 -24.92 -10.32 -29.89
N LEU A 13 -24.55 -11.49 -30.40
CA LEU A 13 -23.29 -11.73 -31.15
C LEU A 13 -23.44 -11.57 -32.69
N GLN A 14 -24.63 -11.29 -33.21
CA GLN A 14 -24.90 -11.31 -34.67
C GLN A 14 -24.86 -9.95 -35.34
N THR A 15 -24.09 -8.99 -34.93
CA THR A 15 -23.75 -7.86 -35.78
C THR A 15 -22.32 -7.98 -36.24
N LYS A 16 -22.11 -8.69 -37.37
CA LYS A 16 -20.90 -8.56 -38.17
C LYS A 16 -20.80 -7.11 -38.66
N THR A 17 -20.11 -6.27 -37.95
CA THR A 17 -19.57 -5.02 -38.49
C THR A 17 -18.16 -5.32 -38.95
N GLU A 18 -17.88 -5.07 -40.26
CA GLU A 18 -16.54 -5.10 -40.80
C GLU A 18 -15.65 -4.19 -39.95
N TYR A 19 -14.68 -4.80 -39.26
CA TYR A 19 -13.72 -4.10 -38.42
C TYR A 19 -12.71 -3.35 -39.27
N THR A 20 -12.95 -2.09 -39.56
CA THR A 20 -11.92 -1.12 -39.88
C THR A 20 -11.32 -0.66 -38.57
N ALA A 21 -10.12 -1.15 -38.30
CA ALA A 21 -9.45 -1.02 -37.00
C ALA A 21 -8.96 0.41 -36.75
N THR A 22 -9.69 1.22 -35.98
CA THR A 22 -9.11 2.46 -35.45
C THR A 22 -9.43 2.72 -33.96
N THR A 23 -10.40 2.04 -33.36
CA THR A 23 -10.69 2.22 -31.92
C THR A 23 -10.94 0.88 -31.26
N PRO A 24 -10.12 0.48 -30.26
CA PRO A 24 -10.34 -0.78 -29.54
C PRO A 24 -11.68 -0.74 -28.80
N ARG A 25 -12.57 -1.67 -29.09
CA ARG A 25 -13.84 -1.85 -28.39
C ARG A 25 -13.59 -2.06 -26.90
N LYS A 26 -14.24 -1.28 -26.02
CA LYS A 26 -14.15 -1.46 -24.58
C LYS A 26 -14.67 -2.85 -24.19
N TRP A 27 -14.06 -3.45 -23.18
CA TRP A 27 -14.49 -4.71 -22.59
C TRP A 27 -15.72 -4.49 -21.71
N THR A 28 -16.78 -5.26 -21.91
CA THR A 28 -17.96 -5.23 -21.05
C THR A 28 -17.79 -6.13 -19.84
N ALA A 29 -18.54 -5.88 -18.78
CA ALA A 29 -18.56 -6.77 -17.60
C ALA A 29 -18.98 -8.20 -17.98
N LYS A 30 -20.02 -8.35 -18.80
CA LYS A 30 -20.50 -9.66 -19.30
C LYS A 30 -19.40 -10.43 -20.06
N GLU A 31 -18.65 -9.78 -20.95
CA GLU A 31 -17.53 -10.42 -21.65
C GLU A 31 -16.42 -10.88 -20.67
N LEU A 32 -16.16 -10.08 -19.62
CA LEU A 32 -15.15 -10.44 -18.63
C LEU A 32 -15.55 -11.66 -17.81
N ASP A 33 -16.81 -11.74 -17.42
CA ASP A 33 -17.33 -12.87 -16.65
C ASP A 33 -17.39 -14.13 -17.52
N TRP A 34 -17.73 -13.96 -18.81
CA TRP A 34 -17.66 -15.07 -19.78
C TRP A 34 -16.23 -15.60 -19.94
N VAL A 35 -15.25 -14.71 -20.12
CA VAL A 35 -13.83 -15.10 -20.18
C VAL A 35 -13.39 -15.86 -18.95
N LYS A 36 -13.77 -15.40 -17.75
CA LYS A 36 -13.43 -16.07 -16.49
C LYS A 36 -14.07 -17.47 -16.42
N MET A 37 -15.35 -17.57 -16.78
CA MET A 37 -16.10 -18.83 -16.78
C MET A 37 -15.49 -19.83 -17.77
N MET A 38 -15.17 -19.42 -18.98
CA MET A 38 -14.54 -20.29 -19.98
C MET A 38 -13.16 -20.76 -19.54
N LEU A 39 -12.33 -19.87 -18.97
CA LEU A 39 -11.03 -20.25 -18.40
C LEU A 39 -11.16 -21.27 -17.27
N ALA A 40 -12.12 -21.09 -16.37
CA ALA A 40 -12.40 -22.04 -15.28
C ALA A 40 -12.84 -23.41 -15.78
N ASN A 41 -13.46 -23.49 -16.97
CA ASN A 41 -13.85 -24.73 -17.64
C ASN A 41 -12.78 -25.29 -18.60
N GLY A 42 -11.54 -24.74 -18.59
CA GLY A 42 -10.41 -25.28 -19.33
C GLY A 42 -10.34 -24.89 -20.82
N TYR A 43 -11.15 -23.92 -21.28
CA TYR A 43 -11.10 -23.44 -22.65
C TYR A 43 -9.85 -22.58 -22.89
N ASN A 44 -9.26 -22.70 -24.07
CA ASN A 44 -8.07 -21.95 -24.45
C ASN A 44 -8.43 -20.56 -25.03
N ALA A 45 -7.41 -19.71 -25.22
CA ALA A 45 -7.60 -18.35 -25.71
C ALA A 45 -8.24 -18.25 -27.12
N ASN A 46 -8.05 -19.26 -27.98
CA ASN A 46 -8.66 -19.29 -29.31
C ASN A 46 -10.17 -19.50 -29.20
N ASP A 47 -10.58 -20.47 -28.36
CA ASP A 47 -11.98 -20.80 -28.12
C ASP A 47 -12.74 -19.59 -27.56
N ILE A 48 -12.08 -18.90 -26.61
CA ILE A 48 -12.61 -17.68 -26.00
C ILE A 48 -12.73 -16.56 -27.04
N ALA A 49 -11.69 -16.33 -27.83
CA ALA A 49 -11.69 -15.31 -28.88
C ALA A 49 -12.81 -15.51 -29.88
N TYR A 50 -13.01 -16.75 -30.30
CA TYR A 50 -14.10 -17.13 -31.19
C TYR A 50 -15.48 -16.89 -30.56
N SER A 51 -15.65 -17.28 -29.28
CA SER A 51 -16.95 -17.21 -28.58
C SER A 51 -17.46 -15.79 -28.35
N ILE A 52 -16.56 -14.80 -28.24
CA ILE A 52 -16.92 -13.39 -27.96
C ILE A 52 -16.60 -12.44 -29.14
N ASP A 53 -16.28 -13.00 -30.31
CA ASP A 53 -15.93 -12.23 -31.51
C ASP A 53 -14.89 -11.12 -31.26
N ARG A 54 -13.74 -11.52 -30.69
CA ARG A 54 -12.60 -10.66 -30.45
C ARG A 54 -11.32 -11.24 -31.03
N SER A 55 -10.39 -10.36 -31.41
CA SER A 55 -9.09 -10.85 -31.85
C SER A 55 -8.37 -11.66 -30.76
N LEU A 56 -7.72 -12.73 -31.18
CA LEU A 56 -6.93 -13.59 -30.30
C LEU A 56 -5.90 -12.79 -29.46
N THR A 57 -5.28 -11.78 -30.08
CA THR A 57 -4.32 -10.90 -29.40
C THR A 57 -5.00 -10.12 -28.26
N SER A 58 -6.19 -9.56 -28.49
CA SER A 58 -6.95 -8.84 -27.48
C SER A 58 -7.32 -9.76 -26.31
N VAL A 59 -7.77 -10.99 -26.63
CA VAL A 59 -8.12 -12.00 -25.59
C VAL A 59 -6.87 -12.44 -24.82
N LYS A 60 -5.76 -12.76 -25.46
CA LYS A 60 -4.50 -13.10 -24.78
C LYS A 60 -4.04 -12.00 -23.83
N ILE A 61 -4.09 -10.73 -24.27
CA ILE A 61 -3.76 -9.59 -23.41
C ILE A 61 -4.72 -9.50 -22.22
N LYS A 62 -6.02 -9.73 -22.45
CA LYS A 62 -7.02 -9.67 -21.38
C LYS A 62 -6.87 -10.82 -20.39
N ILE A 63 -6.69 -12.06 -20.87
CA ILE A 63 -6.37 -13.22 -20.01
C ILE A 63 -5.13 -12.94 -19.17
N LYS A 64 -4.06 -12.41 -19.78
CA LYS A 64 -2.84 -12.04 -19.06
C LYS A 64 -3.10 -10.95 -18.02
N LYS A 65 -4.01 -10.01 -18.26
CA LYS A 65 -4.43 -9.01 -17.27
C LYS A 65 -5.27 -9.63 -16.16
N LEU A 66 -6.20 -10.52 -16.49
CA LEU A 66 -7.03 -11.23 -15.51
C LEU A 66 -6.19 -12.19 -14.65
N SER A 67 -5.28 -12.95 -15.26
CA SER A 67 -4.35 -13.81 -14.51
C SER A 67 -3.36 -13.00 -13.67
N LYS A 68 -2.99 -11.77 -14.10
CA LYS A 68 -2.22 -10.85 -13.26
C LYS A 68 -3.05 -10.30 -12.11
N GLN A 69 -4.34 -10.03 -12.29
CA GLN A 69 -5.23 -9.68 -11.16
C GLN A 69 -5.33 -10.81 -10.13
N ASN A 70 -5.33 -12.06 -10.58
CA ASN A 70 -5.29 -13.24 -9.69
C ASN A 70 -3.88 -13.57 -9.15
N ASN A 71 -2.80 -13.10 -9.83
CA ASN A 71 -1.39 -13.33 -9.47
C ASN A 71 -0.67 -12.09 -8.94
N THR A 72 -1.35 -10.96 -8.76
CA THR A 72 -0.71 -9.71 -8.32
C THR A 72 -0.34 -9.73 -6.85
N TYR A 73 -0.92 -10.62 -6.09
CA TYR A 73 -0.43 -10.96 -4.77
C TYR A 73 0.32 -12.28 -4.87
N ASN A 74 1.63 -12.21 -4.81
CA ASN A 74 2.44 -13.37 -4.48
C ASN A 74 1.91 -13.91 -3.14
N ALA A 75 1.12 -14.99 -3.18
CA ALA A 75 0.45 -15.54 -2.01
C ALA A 75 1.42 -15.78 -0.86
N LYS A 76 2.65 -16.22 -1.19
CA LYS A 76 3.73 -16.41 -0.23
C LYS A 76 4.14 -15.11 0.47
N HIS A 77 4.22 -14.01 -0.26
CA HIS A 77 4.54 -12.70 0.29
C HIS A 77 3.45 -12.22 1.27
N VAL A 78 2.19 -12.36 0.90
CA VAL A 78 1.05 -11.96 1.74
C VAL A 78 1.00 -12.78 3.02
N ILE A 79 1.20 -14.11 2.93
CA ILE A 79 1.25 -15.00 4.09
C ILE A 79 2.38 -14.56 5.03
N GLU A 80 3.61 -14.42 4.51
CA GLU A 80 4.77 -14.01 5.31
C GLU A 80 4.54 -12.63 5.97
N LYS A 81 3.92 -11.67 5.25
CA LYS A 81 3.56 -10.36 5.80
C LYS A 81 2.63 -10.49 7.00
N TYR A 82 1.59 -11.31 6.88
CA TYR A 82 0.60 -11.49 7.95
C TYR A 82 1.17 -12.25 9.15
N GLU A 83 2.01 -13.26 8.92
CA GLU A 83 2.73 -13.94 10.00
C GLU A 83 3.60 -12.97 10.83
N ILE A 84 4.29 -12.04 10.15
CA ILE A 84 5.09 -11.03 10.84
C ILE A 84 4.20 -9.99 11.53
N ASN A 85 3.09 -9.58 10.90
CA ASN A 85 2.12 -8.68 11.53
C ASN A 85 1.60 -9.31 12.82
N GLU A 86 1.19 -10.57 12.80
CA GLU A 86 0.70 -11.29 13.98
C GLU A 86 1.76 -11.37 15.09
N ALA A 87 2.98 -11.77 14.74
CA ALA A 87 4.09 -11.81 15.70
C ALA A 87 4.37 -10.42 16.31
N PHE A 88 4.26 -9.37 15.51
CA PHE A 88 4.43 -8.00 15.98
C PHE A 88 3.30 -7.54 16.91
N LEU A 89 2.05 -7.91 16.61
CA LEU A 89 0.91 -7.64 17.48
C LEU A 89 1.05 -8.33 18.86
N GLN A 90 1.51 -9.58 18.86
CA GLN A 90 1.80 -10.31 20.11
C GLN A 90 2.88 -9.61 20.94
N GLU A 91 3.87 -9.01 20.27
CA GLU A 91 4.98 -8.31 20.93
C GLU A 91 4.55 -6.98 21.56
N ILE A 92 3.80 -6.12 20.81
CA ILE A 92 3.47 -4.76 21.28
C ILE A 92 2.13 -4.68 22.00
N LYS A 93 1.26 -5.69 21.87
CA LYS A 93 -0.08 -5.79 22.48
C LYS A 93 -0.86 -4.48 22.37
N PRO A 94 -1.21 -4.05 21.16
CA PRO A 94 -1.91 -2.80 20.96
C PRO A 94 -3.35 -2.92 21.45
N THR A 95 -3.88 -1.86 22.05
CA THR A 95 -5.30 -1.75 22.43
C THR A 95 -6.10 -0.89 21.44
N SER A 96 -5.42 -0.18 20.56
CA SER A 96 -6.01 0.61 19.47
C SER A 96 -5.12 0.57 18.24
N VAL A 97 -5.74 0.44 17.07
CA VAL A 97 -5.04 0.36 15.77
C VAL A 97 -5.64 1.39 14.83
N LEU A 98 -4.80 2.07 14.04
CA LEU A 98 -5.22 2.83 12.86
C LEU A 98 -4.67 2.13 11.61
N ASP A 99 -5.58 1.65 10.77
CA ASP A 99 -5.27 1.06 9.48
C ASP A 99 -5.73 2.00 8.36
N LEU A 100 -4.79 2.75 7.77
CA LEU A 100 -5.10 3.77 6.77
C LEU A 100 -5.32 3.23 5.36
N TYR A 101 -5.06 1.93 5.13
CA TYR A 101 -5.12 1.28 3.82
C TYR A 101 -5.62 -0.16 3.96
N THR A 102 -6.80 -0.32 4.50
CA THR A 102 -7.35 -1.60 5.00
C THR A 102 -7.38 -2.72 3.96
N GLY A 103 -7.75 -2.41 2.70
CA GLY A 103 -7.85 -3.39 1.63
C GLY A 103 -8.90 -4.48 1.87
N GLU A 104 -9.03 -5.41 0.93
CA GLU A 104 -10.07 -6.46 0.97
C GLU A 104 -9.94 -7.42 2.16
N LYS A 105 -8.75 -7.60 2.71
CA LYS A 105 -8.48 -8.58 3.76
C LYS A 105 -8.85 -8.12 5.15
N CYS A 106 -8.96 -6.80 5.37
CA CYS A 106 -9.29 -6.22 6.69
C CYS A 106 -8.52 -6.90 7.82
N PHE A 107 -7.18 -6.95 7.73
CA PHE A 107 -6.33 -7.75 8.62
C PHE A 107 -6.60 -7.45 10.12
N TYR A 108 -6.86 -6.19 10.44
CA TYR A 108 -7.06 -5.75 11.83
C TYR A 108 -8.52 -5.82 12.31
N LYS A 109 -9.42 -6.52 11.58
CA LYS A 109 -10.85 -6.60 11.90
C LYS A 109 -11.14 -7.09 13.32
N GLU A 110 -10.34 -8.03 13.82
CA GLU A 110 -10.50 -8.62 15.16
C GLU A 110 -9.89 -7.74 16.28
N TYR A 111 -9.27 -6.62 15.91
CA TYR A 111 -8.67 -5.65 16.82
C TYR A 111 -9.56 -4.41 16.91
N ASN A 112 -9.40 -3.63 17.98
CA ASN A 112 -10.07 -2.31 18.09
C ASN A 112 -9.40 -1.35 17.10
N ALA A 113 -9.74 -1.50 15.81
CA ALA A 113 -9.14 -0.78 14.70
C ALA A 113 -10.07 0.29 14.15
N THR A 114 -9.53 1.47 13.92
CA THR A 114 -10.09 2.49 13.02
C THR A 114 -9.55 2.22 11.63
N THR A 115 -10.44 1.98 10.68
CA THR A 115 -10.09 1.49 9.33
C THR A 115 -10.42 2.53 8.27
N ASN A 116 -9.61 2.59 7.21
CA ASN A 116 -9.83 3.45 6.06
C ASN A 116 -9.41 2.79 4.76
N ASP A 117 -10.21 2.96 3.74
CA ASP A 117 -9.85 2.67 2.36
C ASP A 117 -10.54 3.66 1.42
N ILE A 118 -9.82 4.20 0.44
CA ILE A 118 -10.41 5.13 -0.53
C ILE A 118 -11.45 4.44 -1.44
N ASN A 119 -11.38 3.12 -1.57
CA ASN A 119 -12.31 2.32 -2.33
C ASN A 119 -13.56 2.02 -1.49
N GLU A 120 -14.67 2.64 -1.85
CA GLU A 120 -15.98 2.47 -1.18
C GLU A 120 -16.53 1.04 -1.20
N SER A 121 -15.97 0.15 -2.03
CA SER A 121 -16.35 -1.27 -2.03
C SER A 121 -15.72 -2.09 -0.91
N ILE A 122 -14.72 -1.54 -0.22
CA ILE A 122 -14.06 -2.15 0.93
C ILE A 122 -14.85 -1.80 2.19
N ALA A 123 -15.05 -2.77 3.07
CA ALA A 123 -15.68 -2.51 4.37
C ALA A 123 -14.67 -1.80 5.30
N ALA A 124 -14.83 -0.50 5.45
CA ALA A 124 -13.99 0.35 6.30
C ALA A 124 -14.83 1.41 7.00
N ASP A 125 -14.33 1.96 8.12
CA ASP A 125 -15.02 3.02 8.87
C ASP A 125 -15.02 4.35 8.11
N TYR A 126 -13.97 4.59 7.30
CA TYR A 126 -13.80 5.78 6.49
C TYR A 126 -13.49 5.43 5.05
N HIS A 127 -13.97 6.27 4.12
CA HIS A 127 -13.65 6.20 2.69
C HIS A 127 -13.05 7.54 2.25
N LYS A 128 -11.82 7.82 2.73
CA LYS A 128 -11.13 9.08 2.51
C LYS A 128 -9.74 8.89 1.95
N ASP A 129 -9.21 9.94 1.35
CA ASP A 129 -7.79 10.04 1.13
C ASP A 129 -7.05 9.91 2.48
N ALA A 130 -6.05 9.04 2.53
CA ALA A 130 -5.37 8.68 3.77
C ALA A 130 -4.69 9.88 4.44
N PHE A 131 -4.10 10.80 3.64
CA PHE A 131 -3.46 11.99 4.19
C PHE A 131 -4.48 12.96 4.77
N LYS A 132 -5.63 13.15 4.12
CA LYS A 132 -6.70 13.98 4.66
C LYS A 132 -7.24 13.42 5.97
N LEU A 133 -7.47 12.10 6.01
CA LEU A 133 -7.99 11.46 7.21
C LEU A 133 -7.01 11.58 8.38
N ILE A 134 -5.72 11.30 8.17
CA ILE A 134 -4.74 11.39 9.26
C ILE A 134 -4.59 12.82 9.79
N CYS A 135 -4.71 13.84 8.92
CA CYS A 135 -4.76 15.24 9.33
C CYS A 135 -5.98 15.53 10.22
N GLU A 136 -7.17 15.03 9.83
CA GLU A 136 -8.40 15.21 10.62
C GLU A 136 -8.30 14.53 12.00
N LEU A 137 -7.75 13.31 12.05
CA LEU A 137 -7.56 12.56 13.30
C LEU A 137 -6.53 13.24 14.20
N TYR A 138 -5.44 13.74 13.63
CA TYR A 138 -4.43 14.48 14.37
C TYR A 138 -4.99 15.78 14.96
N ALA A 139 -5.78 16.53 14.19
CA ALA A 139 -6.44 17.76 14.66
C ALA A 139 -7.45 17.51 15.80
N LYS A 140 -7.92 16.27 15.96
CA LYS A 140 -8.79 15.83 17.06
C LYS A 140 -8.00 15.20 18.24
N ASP A 141 -6.69 15.38 18.28
CA ASP A 141 -5.78 14.79 19.28
C ASP A 141 -5.88 13.24 19.39
N CYS A 142 -6.31 12.57 18.30
CA CYS A 142 -6.36 11.11 18.28
C CYS A 142 -4.96 10.53 18.32
N SER A 143 -4.80 9.39 19.00
CA SER A 143 -3.56 8.64 19.05
C SER A 143 -3.85 7.14 19.15
N TYR A 144 -2.96 6.32 18.60
CA TYR A 144 -3.15 4.89 18.49
C TYR A 144 -1.92 4.13 19.00
N ASP A 145 -2.14 2.94 19.54
CA ASP A 145 -1.03 2.08 19.96
C ASP A 145 -0.22 1.60 18.74
N LEU A 146 -0.93 1.27 17.65
CA LEU A 146 -0.34 0.86 16.38
C LEU A 146 -0.94 1.67 15.23
N ILE A 147 -0.10 2.10 14.30
CA ILE A 147 -0.54 2.63 13.00
C ILE A 147 0.06 1.76 11.88
N ASP A 148 -0.78 1.36 10.94
CA ASP A 148 -0.37 0.62 9.74
C ASP A 148 -0.56 1.47 8.48
N LEU A 149 0.52 1.61 7.71
CA LEU A 149 0.58 2.29 6.43
C LEU A 149 0.94 1.26 5.34
N ASP A 150 -0.08 0.71 4.66
CA ASP A 150 0.08 -0.34 3.64
C ASP A 150 -0.44 0.08 2.25
N PRO A 151 0.04 1.20 1.67
CA PRO A 151 -0.42 1.70 0.38
C PRO A 151 0.05 0.84 -0.79
N TYR A 152 -0.63 0.97 -1.94
CA TYR A 152 -0.12 0.45 -3.22
C TYR A 152 1.13 1.19 -3.74
N GLY A 153 1.41 2.38 -3.23
CA GLY A 153 2.52 3.23 -3.61
C GLY A 153 3.31 3.69 -2.40
N SER A 154 3.44 5.00 -2.23
CA SER A 154 4.07 5.61 -1.07
C SER A 154 3.04 6.19 -0.11
N ALA A 155 3.27 6.02 1.19
CA ALA A 155 2.57 6.72 2.25
C ALA A 155 3.42 7.86 2.85
N TYR A 156 4.42 8.36 2.12
CA TYR A 156 5.41 9.30 2.66
C TYR A 156 4.76 10.52 3.33
N ASP A 157 3.73 11.08 2.71
CA ASP A 157 3.03 12.27 3.22
C ASP A 157 2.38 12.02 4.60
N CYS A 158 2.07 10.77 4.92
CA CYS A 158 1.49 10.37 6.22
C CYS A 158 2.53 10.13 7.31
N TYR A 159 3.85 9.98 6.99
CA TYR A 159 4.85 9.51 7.95
C TYR A 159 4.97 10.40 9.18
N ASP A 160 5.06 11.71 9.02
CA ASP A 160 5.26 12.64 10.13
C ASP A 160 4.10 12.56 11.14
N LEU A 161 2.86 12.61 10.65
CA LEU A 161 1.68 12.52 11.50
C LEU A 161 1.49 11.12 12.10
N ALA A 162 1.72 10.06 11.32
CA ALA A 162 1.66 8.69 11.83
C ALA A 162 2.66 8.49 12.98
N ILE A 163 3.88 8.97 12.82
CA ILE A 163 4.89 8.90 13.87
C ILE A 163 4.46 9.69 15.12
N LYS A 164 3.88 10.89 14.96
CA LYS A 164 3.37 11.68 16.08
C LYS A 164 2.26 10.97 16.84
N MET A 165 1.35 10.34 16.13
CA MET A 165 0.15 9.72 16.69
C MET A 165 0.38 8.30 17.24
N ALA A 166 1.35 7.55 16.71
CA ALA A 166 1.64 6.18 17.13
C ALA A 166 2.35 6.14 18.48
N LYS A 167 1.89 5.27 19.41
CA LYS A 167 2.43 5.13 20.77
C LYS A 167 3.40 3.97 20.94
N LYS A 168 3.09 2.79 20.38
CA LYS A 168 3.87 1.56 20.59
C LYS A 168 4.49 1.01 19.34
N GLY A 169 3.77 1.11 18.20
CA GLY A 169 4.18 0.49 16.94
C GLY A 169 3.80 1.28 15.72
N LEU A 170 4.58 1.09 14.65
CA LEU A 170 4.33 1.64 13.33
C LEU A 170 4.76 0.60 12.29
N CYS A 171 3.85 0.25 11.39
CA CYS A 171 4.14 -0.59 10.24
C CYS A 171 4.09 0.26 8.98
N ILE A 172 5.08 0.12 8.10
CA ILE A 172 5.13 0.88 6.85
C ILE A 172 5.50 -0.04 5.70
N THR A 173 4.67 -0.05 4.68
CA THR A 173 4.97 -0.66 3.39
C THR A 173 5.63 0.36 2.48
N LEU A 174 6.80 0.02 1.98
CA LEU A 174 7.69 0.85 1.16
C LEU A 174 7.51 0.50 -0.32
N GLY A 175 6.45 1.01 -0.92
CA GLY A 175 6.14 0.82 -2.34
C GLY A 175 7.11 1.56 -3.27
N GLU A 176 7.87 2.54 -2.74
CA GLU A 176 8.91 3.28 -3.44
C GLU A 176 9.94 2.36 -4.08
N LEU A 177 10.25 1.21 -3.46
CA LEU A 177 11.19 0.24 -4.00
C LEU A 177 10.80 -0.25 -5.41
N GLY A 178 9.52 -0.15 -5.79
CA GLY A 178 9.05 -0.39 -7.14
C GLY A 178 9.70 0.52 -8.20
N HIS A 179 10.10 1.74 -7.84
CA HIS A 179 10.77 2.68 -8.74
C HIS A 179 12.18 2.22 -9.12
N LYS A 180 12.84 1.40 -8.29
CA LYS A 180 14.17 0.80 -8.55
C LYS A 180 14.19 0.00 -9.84
N ARG A 181 13.09 -0.70 -10.16
CA ARG A 181 12.93 -1.48 -11.40
C ARG A 181 13.10 -0.62 -12.66
N TRP A 182 12.69 0.64 -12.61
CA TRP A 182 12.72 1.58 -13.72
C TRP A 182 13.86 2.57 -13.62
N LYS A 183 14.76 2.41 -12.62
CA LYS A 183 15.85 3.35 -12.30
C LYS A 183 15.35 4.80 -12.11
N ARG A 184 14.14 4.96 -11.59
CA ARG A 184 13.52 6.27 -11.36
C ARG A 184 13.87 6.76 -9.96
N LEU A 185 14.58 7.88 -9.89
CA LEU A 185 15.04 8.49 -8.64
C LEU A 185 14.28 9.77 -8.28
N ASP A 186 13.49 10.31 -9.20
CA ASP A 186 12.77 11.58 -9.04
C ASP A 186 12.02 11.69 -7.70
N PHE A 187 11.24 10.66 -7.35
CA PHE A 187 10.52 10.60 -6.08
C PHE A 187 11.47 10.45 -4.89
N VAL A 188 12.36 9.46 -4.92
CA VAL A 188 13.24 9.17 -3.77
C VAL A 188 14.29 10.25 -3.56
N SER A 189 14.70 10.96 -4.62
CA SER A 189 15.56 12.14 -4.50
C SER A 189 14.84 13.26 -3.75
N ARG A 190 13.59 13.55 -4.15
CA ARG A 190 12.80 14.64 -3.54
C ARG A 190 12.49 14.37 -2.06
N TYR A 191 12.05 13.18 -1.73
CA TYR A 191 11.51 12.88 -0.41
C TYR A 191 12.53 12.27 0.56
N TYR A 192 13.49 11.50 0.05
CA TYR A 192 14.49 10.80 0.86
C TYR A 192 15.92 11.33 0.69
N GLY A 193 16.13 12.27 -0.23
CA GLY A 193 17.46 12.80 -0.52
C GLY A 193 18.40 11.79 -1.21
N ILE A 194 17.85 10.72 -1.80
CA ILE A 194 18.61 9.66 -2.46
C ILE A 194 18.80 10.00 -3.93
N ASN A 195 20.01 10.37 -4.31
CA ASN A 195 20.35 10.83 -5.67
C ASN A 195 21.10 9.77 -6.50
N ASN A 196 21.45 8.64 -5.91
CA ASN A 196 22.16 7.54 -6.57
C ASN A 196 21.37 6.23 -6.43
N ILE A 197 21.31 5.45 -7.51
CA ILE A 197 20.62 4.16 -7.52
C ILE A 197 21.26 3.14 -6.56
N ALA A 198 22.57 3.21 -6.33
CA ALA A 198 23.27 2.36 -5.38
C ALA A 198 22.82 2.59 -3.93
N ASP A 199 22.49 3.86 -3.61
CA ASP A 199 22.01 4.27 -2.29
C ASP A 199 20.51 4.01 -2.09
N PHE A 200 19.79 3.67 -3.16
CA PHE A 200 18.36 3.36 -3.11
C PHE A 200 18.14 1.94 -2.56
N THR A 201 18.29 1.81 -1.26
CA THR A 201 18.14 0.55 -0.51
C THR A 201 17.07 0.68 0.56
N ILE A 202 16.47 -0.43 0.96
CA ILE A 202 15.48 -0.44 2.05
C ILE A 202 16.08 0.11 3.35
N LEU A 203 17.36 -0.13 3.61
CA LEU A 203 18.04 0.36 4.81
C LEU A 203 18.16 1.89 4.83
N ASN A 204 18.43 2.52 3.69
CA ASN A 204 18.50 3.97 3.62
C ASN A 204 17.11 4.62 3.73
N LEU A 205 16.05 3.98 3.20
CA LEU A 205 14.68 4.42 3.45
C LEU A 205 14.33 4.33 4.95
N ILE A 206 14.66 3.21 5.59
CA ILE A 206 14.45 3.01 7.03
C ILE A 206 15.18 4.07 7.85
N LYS A 207 16.46 4.33 7.57
CA LYS A 207 17.24 5.38 8.25
C LYS A 207 16.58 6.75 8.14
N HIS A 208 16.07 7.11 6.95
CA HIS A 208 15.36 8.36 6.76
C HIS A 208 14.09 8.44 7.62
N ILE A 209 13.29 7.37 7.67
CA ILE A 209 12.09 7.31 8.52
C ILE A 209 12.47 7.43 10.01
N GLN A 210 13.56 6.80 10.44
CA GLN A 210 14.08 6.95 11.81
C GLN A 210 14.46 8.39 12.13
N GLN A 211 15.03 9.14 11.16
CA GLN A 211 15.32 10.56 11.33
C GLN A 211 14.05 11.39 11.51
N ILE A 212 12.97 11.08 10.79
CA ILE A 212 11.66 11.70 11.04
C ILE A 212 11.20 11.40 12.47
N GLY A 213 11.40 10.18 12.96
CA GLY A 213 11.11 9.81 14.34
C GLY A 213 11.87 10.66 15.36
N LEU A 214 13.17 10.84 15.16
CA LEU A 214 14.00 11.65 16.06
C LEU A 214 13.54 13.11 16.11
N ARG A 215 13.18 13.71 14.96
CA ARG A 215 12.61 15.06 14.91
C ARG A 215 11.30 15.17 15.71
N ASN A 216 10.55 14.09 15.80
CA ASN A 216 9.32 13.99 16.57
C ASN A 216 9.54 13.48 18.02
N LYS A 217 10.78 13.51 18.53
CA LYS A 217 11.16 13.05 19.87
C LYS A 217 10.77 11.59 20.11
N LYS A 218 10.80 10.76 19.07
CA LYS A 218 10.52 9.33 19.12
C LYS A 218 11.65 8.54 18.49
N ARG A 219 12.07 7.47 19.18
CA ARG A 219 13.00 6.50 18.64
C ARG A 219 12.20 5.38 17.98
N LEU A 220 12.47 5.14 16.71
CA LEU A 220 11.88 4.06 15.93
C LEU A 220 12.87 2.88 15.91
N ASN A 221 12.65 1.89 16.76
CA ASN A 221 13.49 0.68 16.83
C ASN A 221 12.95 -0.34 15.83
N VAL A 222 13.76 -0.75 14.87
CA VAL A 222 13.36 -1.76 13.88
C VAL A 222 13.14 -3.09 14.60
N TYR A 223 11.89 -3.57 14.62
CA TYR A 223 11.56 -4.93 15.07
C TYR A 223 11.92 -5.93 13.98
N LYS A 224 11.46 -5.68 12.74
CA LYS A 224 11.74 -6.49 11.56
C LYS A 224 11.60 -5.66 10.30
N PHE A 225 12.29 -6.05 9.25
CA PHE A 225 12.00 -5.58 7.89
C PHE A 225 12.13 -6.72 6.91
N LYS A 226 11.42 -6.59 5.78
CA LYS A 226 11.48 -7.50 4.65
C LYS A 226 11.50 -6.71 3.35
N GLU A 227 12.28 -7.18 2.40
CA GLU A 227 12.26 -6.71 1.03
C GLU A 227 11.85 -7.87 0.14
N TRP A 228 10.82 -7.66 -0.64
CA TRP A 228 10.38 -8.55 -1.69
C TRP A 228 10.72 -7.88 -3.03
N GLN A 229 10.47 -8.50 -4.14
CA GLN A 229 10.99 -8.08 -5.45
C GLN A 229 10.88 -6.57 -5.78
N ASN A 230 9.79 -5.90 -5.42
CA ASN A 230 9.56 -4.48 -5.75
C ASN A 230 8.89 -3.72 -4.60
N ILE A 231 8.88 -4.26 -3.42
CA ILE A 231 8.20 -3.72 -2.26
C ILE A 231 8.96 -4.11 -1.01
N GLY A 232 9.00 -3.23 -0.05
CA GLY A 232 9.53 -3.51 1.27
C GLY A 232 8.50 -3.24 2.35
N ARG A 233 8.74 -3.78 3.52
CA ARG A 233 7.95 -3.46 4.70
C ARG A 233 8.84 -3.44 5.92
N VAL A 234 8.56 -2.51 6.82
CA VAL A 234 9.26 -2.37 8.09
C VAL A 234 8.24 -2.26 9.23
N TRP A 235 8.57 -2.89 10.35
CA TRP A 235 7.84 -2.85 11.61
C TRP A 235 8.73 -2.17 12.63
N PHE A 236 8.25 -1.07 13.21
CA PHE A 236 8.97 -0.31 14.23
C PHE A 236 8.29 -0.42 15.58
N LYS A 237 9.05 -0.68 16.62
CA LYS A 237 8.67 -0.35 17.99
C LYS A 237 8.98 1.12 18.24
N ILE A 238 8.09 1.82 18.91
CA ILE A 238 8.21 3.25 19.19
C ILE A 238 8.51 3.47 20.66
N GLU A 239 9.53 4.27 20.93
CA GLU A 239 9.89 4.71 22.26
C GLU A 239 9.99 6.24 22.30
N PRO A 240 9.35 6.92 23.28
CA PRO A 240 9.52 8.34 23.45
C PRO A 240 10.96 8.65 23.92
N ILE A 241 11.57 9.69 23.34
CA ILE A 241 12.85 10.18 23.82
C ILE A 241 12.58 11.09 25.02
N LYS A 242 12.95 10.64 26.20
CA LYS A 242 12.91 11.46 27.42
C LYS A 242 14.04 12.48 27.35
N ILE A 243 13.71 13.76 27.23
CA ILE A 243 14.69 14.83 27.41
C ILE A 243 14.88 14.93 28.93
N LEU A 244 16.10 14.61 29.40
CA LEU A 244 16.46 14.85 30.80
C LEU A 244 16.54 16.37 30.98
N GLU A 245 15.60 16.96 31.73
CA GLU A 245 15.56 18.40 32.03
C GLU A 245 16.86 18.91 32.69
N SER A 246 17.66 18.00 33.24
CA SER A 246 18.97 18.32 33.84
C SER A 246 20.03 18.77 32.84
N GLN A 247 19.89 18.50 31.54
CA GLN A 247 20.86 18.97 30.53
C GLN A 247 20.53 20.36 29.99
N VAL A 248 19.25 20.77 29.99
CA VAL A 248 18.83 22.08 29.48
C VAL A 248 19.27 23.22 30.42
N LYS A 249 19.44 22.94 31.71
CA LYS A 249 19.91 23.96 32.69
C LYS A 249 21.41 24.21 32.68
N LYS A 250 22.25 23.39 32.03
CA LYS A 250 23.67 23.57 31.95
C LYS A 250 24.10 24.49 30.80
N ASP A 251 23.26 24.62 29.77
CA ASP A 251 23.55 25.42 28.57
C ASP A 251 22.79 26.76 28.55
N ALA A 252 22.07 27.10 29.61
CA ALA A 252 21.57 28.46 29.80
C ALA A 252 22.75 29.33 30.20
N VAL A 253 23.53 29.76 29.22
CA VAL A 253 24.42 30.91 29.36
C VAL A 253 23.52 32.09 29.75
N GLU A 254 23.80 32.71 30.92
CA GLU A 254 23.14 33.94 31.30
C GLU A 254 23.22 34.91 30.12
N PRO A 255 22.13 35.53 29.69
CA PRO A 255 22.19 36.51 28.62
C PRO A 255 23.10 37.65 29.12
N ALA A 256 24.24 37.82 28.48
CA ALA A 256 25.07 38.96 28.71
C ALA A 256 24.20 40.21 28.51
N THR A 257 24.00 40.97 29.55
CA THR A 257 23.22 42.20 29.47
C THR A 257 23.99 43.19 28.61
N LEU A 258 23.27 43.82 27.67
CA LEU A 258 23.82 44.77 26.69
C LEU A 258 24.43 46.02 27.32
N PHE A 259 24.62 46.04 28.65
CA PHE A 259 25.08 47.18 29.45
C PHE A 259 26.46 46.96 30.12
N ASP A 260 27.12 45.83 29.80
CA ASP A 260 28.51 45.57 30.30
C ASP A 260 29.60 45.92 29.27
N LEU A 261 29.36 46.96 28.45
CA LEU A 261 30.37 47.59 27.59
C LEU A 261 30.57 49.03 27.98
#